data_f08253d2dc034efab88ee1831989c579
#
_entry.id   f08253d2dc034efab88ee1831989c579
#
_cell.length_a   1.000
_cell.length_b   1.000
_cell.length_c   1.000
_cell.angle_alpha   90.00
_cell.angle_beta   90.00
_cell.angle_gamma   90.00
#
_symmetry.space_group_name_H-M   'P 1'
#
loop_
_entity.id
_entity.type
_entity.pdbx_description
1 polymer ?
#
loop_
_entity_poly.entity_id
_entity_poly.type
_entity_poly.pdbx_seq_one_letter_code
_entity_poly.pdbx_strand_id
1 'polypeptide(L)'
;MIMKQVLWILLAFVLLCACEEKHFMTDPDYRRMVEQDFQKKKEVLEGNPGNLFAVFDSPMSVEEREALMFLYAYSPLIDLSFSGGDFLLKHVRWAFQAREAMPWGKDIPEDIFRHFVLPVRGGKENLDTARIVFYKELKERVAACESMEKAALEVNHWCHEHVIYKPTNARTRSPLATMLTAYGRCGEESIFTLAALRAVGIPARQIYTPRWAHCDDNHAWIEVWVDGEWKYLGACEPEPRLNIAWFTLPVQRAMYVESEVFGKYNG
;
A
#
# COMPACT_ATOMS: atom_id res chain seq x y z
N MET A 1 -26.01 40.24 37.73
CA MET A 1 -24.55 40.00 37.65
C MET A 1 -24.24 38.52 37.48
N ILE A 2 -24.89 37.64 38.19
CA ILE A 2 -24.68 36.16 38.16
C ILE A 2 -25.00 35.55 36.80
N MET A 3 -26.04 35.97 36.09
CA MET A 3 -26.47 35.44 34.78
C MET A 3 -25.44 35.70 33.64
N LYS A 4 -24.72 36.84 33.70
CA LYS A 4 -23.64 37.12 32.72
C LYS A 4 -22.39 36.28 32.97
N GLN A 5 -22.08 35.93 34.20
CA GLN A 5 -20.93 35.05 34.52
C GLN A 5 -21.19 33.59 34.11
N VAL A 6 -22.42 33.10 34.28
CA VAL A 6 -22.80 31.75 33.83
C VAL A 6 -22.73 31.63 32.30
N LEU A 7 -23.11 32.68 31.56
CA LEU A 7 -23.03 32.70 30.10
C LEU A 7 -21.58 32.67 29.59
N TRP A 8 -20.65 33.33 30.27
CA TRP A 8 -19.22 33.29 29.94
C TRP A 8 -18.57 31.94 30.25
N ILE A 9 -19.00 31.26 31.31
CA ILE A 9 -18.53 29.94 31.67
C ILE A 9 -19.04 28.90 30.66
N LEU A 10 -20.29 28.99 30.20
CA LEU A 10 -20.86 28.14 29.15
C LEU A 10 -20.20 28.39 27.77
N LEU A 11 -19.88 29.66 27.44
CA LEU A 11 -19.14 29.98 26.21
C LEU A 11 -17.69 29.47 26.24
N ALA A 12 -17.03 29.52 27.39
CA ALA A 12 -15.69 28.98 27.58
C ALA A 12 -15.68 27.44 27.52
N PHE A 13 -16.73 26.76 27.97
CA PHE A 13 -16.86 25.30 27.85
C PHE A 13 -17.15 24.84 26.41
N VAL A 14 -17.85 25.63 25.60
CA VAL A 14 -18.10 25.35 24.18
C VAL A 14 -16.85 25.57 23.32
N LEU A 15 -15.94 26.46 23.74
CA LEU A 15 -14.66 26.71 23.08
C LEU A 15 -13.56 25.69 23.45
N LEU A 16 -13.81 24.85 24.46
CA LEU A 16 -12.92 23.73 24.85
C LEU A 16 -13.35 22.38 24.26
N CYS A 17 -14.32 22.32 23.36
CA CYS A 17 -14.35 21.24 22.37
C CYS A 17 -13.17 21.43 21.44
N ALA A 18 -11.97 21.15 21.94
CA ALA A 18 -10.79 20.95 21.13
C ALA A 18 -11.21 19.93 20.07
N CYS A 19 -11.20 20.33 18.81
CA CYS A 19 -11.34 19.41 17.72
C CYS A 19 -10.19 18.41 17.92
N GLU A 20 -10.50 17.22 18.40
CA GLU A 20 -9.50 16.18 18.63
C GLU A 20 -8.84 15.94 17.27
N GLU A 21 -7.55 16.21 17.18
CA GLU A 21 -6.84 16.05 15.91
C GLU A 21 -6.99 14.61 15.44
N LYS A 22 -7.53 14.42 14.25
CA LYS A 22 -7.73 13.10 13.68
C LYS A 22 -6.39 12.52 13.26
N HIS A 23 -5.96 11.49 13.97
CA HIS A 23 -4.72 10.78 13.71
C HIS A 23 -4.95 9.63 12.71
N PHE A 24 -3.98 9.44 11.81
CA PHE A 24 -3.93 8.28 10.94
C PHE A 24 -3.57 7.01 11.73
N MET A 25 -2.47 7.07 12.49
CA MET A 25 -2.06 5.98 13.37
C MET A 25 -2.83 6.10 14.69
N THR A 26 -3.84 5.27 14.87
CA THR A 26 -4.76 5.32 16.03
C THR A 26 -4.09 4.87 17.34
N ASP A 27 -3.14 3.93 17.28
CA ASP A 27 -2.34 3.52 18.43
C ASP A 27 -1.25 4.56 18.76
N PRO A 28 -1.32 5.24 19.92
CA PRO A 28 -0.36 6.26 20.29
C PRO A 28 1.06 5.73 20.57
N ASP A 29 1.20 4.47 20.97
CA ASP A 29 2.51 3.85 21.21
C ASP A 29 3.18 3.52 19.89
N TYR A 30 2.43 2.98 18.94
CA TYR A 30 2.91 2.75 17.58
C TYR A 30 3.29 4.07 16.90
N ARG A 31 2.47 5.12 17.03
CA ARG A 31 2.75 6.45 16.48
C ARG A 31 4.07 7.02 17.02
N ARG A 32 4.30 6.95 18.34
CA ARG A 32 5.58 7.38 18.95
C ARG A 32 6.78 6.57 18.43
N MET A 33 6.60 5.28 18.24
CA MET A 33 7.65 4.42 17.68
C MET A 33 8.01 4.83 16.24
N VAL A 34 7.01 5.08 15.40
CA VAL A 34 7.22 5.56 14.01
C VAL A 34 7.94 6.91 14.01
N GLU A 35 7.55 7.83 14.87
CA GLU A 35 8.21 9.13 15.02
C GLU A 35 9.69 8.99 15.41
N GLN A 36 10.00 8.11 16.36
CA GLN A 36 11.39 7.83 16.75
C GLN A 36 12.19 7.22 15.60
N ASP A 37 11.63 6.27 14.87
CA ASP A 37 12.29 5.64 13.73
C ASP A 37 12.46 6.63 12.56
N PHE A 38 11.51 7.54 12.35
CA PHE A 38 11.64 8.66 11.43
C PHE A 38 12.78 9.60 11.81
N GLN A 39 12.92 9.99 13.08
CA GLN A 39 14.02 10.84 13.53
C GLN A 39 15.39 10.16 13.33
N LYS A 40 15.51 8.88 13.67
CA LYS A 40 16.74 8.10 13.39
C LYS A 40 17.08 8.09 11.88
N LYS A 41 16.06 7.91 11.02
CA LYS A 41 16.24 7.95 9.57
C LYS A 41 16.69 9.34 9.10
N LYS A 42 16.14 10.40 9.70
CA LYS A 42 16.53 11.79 9.42
C LYS A 42 17.98 12.04 9.77
N GLU A 43 18.43 11.60 10.94
CA GLU A 43 19.83 11.69 11.38
C GLU A 43 20.80 11.00 10.41
N VAL A 44 20.46 9.78 9.94
CA VAL A 44 21.27 9.04 8.95
C VAL A 44 21.39 9.78 7.62
N LEU A 45 20.35 10.55 7.25
CA LEU A 45 20.30 11.31 6.00
C LEU A 45 20.75 12.77 6.18
N GLU A 46 21.13 13.19 7.39
CA GLU A 46 21.65 14.52 7.66
C GLU A 46 22.94 14.78 6.86
N GLY A 47 23.00 15.90 6.17
CA GLY A 47 24.12 16.23 5.26
C GLY A 47 23.97 15.70 3.84
N ASN A 48 22.92 14.96 3.50
CA ASN A 48 22.60 14.61 2.12
C ASN A 48 22.26 15.92 1.35
N PRO A 49 22.89 16.16 0.17
CA PRO A 49 22.71 17.42 -0.58
C PRO A 49 21.29 17.63 -1.13
N GLY A 50 20.43 16.60 -1.10
CA GLY A 50 19.03 16.71 -1.47
C GLY A 50 18.18 17.25 -0.32
N ASN A 51 17.20 18.11 -0.64
CA ASN A 51 16.25 18.61 0.36
C ASN A 51 15.13 17.59 0.64
N LEU A 52 15.52 16.39 1.08
CA LEU A 52 14.64 15.23 1.22
C LEU A 52 13.48 15.44 2.20
N PHE A 53 13.65 16.34 3.17
CA PHE A 53 12.65 16.59 4.22
C PHE A 53 11.83 17.86 4.03
N ALA A 54 12.10 18.67 2.97
CA ALA A 54 11.36 19.90 2.69
C ALA A 54 9.86 19.69 2.47
N VAL A 55 9.47 18.51 2.02
CA VAL A 55 8.06 18.15 1.86
C VAL A 55 7.25 18.32 3.16
N PHE A 56 7.88 18.15 4.33
CA PHE A 56 7.23 18.31 5.62
C PHE A 56 6.91 19.78 5.98
N ASP A 57 7.45 20.75 5.24
CA ASP A 57 7.10 22.17 5.33
C ASP A 57 5.88 22.52 4.45
N SER A 58 5.46 21.60 3.60
CA SER A 58 4.28 21.77 2.74
C SER A 58 2.97 21.63 3.53
N PRO A 59 1.89 22.32 3.14
CA PRO A 59 0.58 22.14 3.76
C PRO A 59 0.08 20.72 3.62
N MET A 60 -0.22 20.07 4.75
CA MET A 60 -0.79 18.72 4.82
C MET A 60 -1.57 18.53 6.12
N SER A 61 -2.52 17.60 6.11
CA SER A 61 -3.24 17.20 7.31
C SER A 61 -2.33 16.42 8.28
N VAL A 62 -2.77 16.27 9.53
CA VAL A 62 -2.06 15.42 10.52
C VAL A 62 -1.99 13.97 10.01
N GLU A 63 -3.08 13.45 9.45
CA GLU A 63 -3.11 12.11 8.87
C GLU A 63 -2.12 11.94 7.70
N GLU A 64 -2.04 12.92 6.79
CA GLU A 64 -1.07 12.91 5.68
C GLU A 64 0.37 12.94 6.21
N ARG A 65 0.64 13.77 7.22
CA ARG A 65 1.96 13.89 7.85
C ARG A 65 2.39 12.58 8.50
N GLU A 66 1.53 11.95 9.27
CA GLU A 66 1.80 10.68 9.93
C GLU A 66 2.03 9.55 8.91
N ALA A 67 1.21 9.46 7.87
CA ALA A 67 1.39 8.49 6.78
C ALA A 67 2.70 8.70 6.02
N LEU A 68 3.06 9.97 5.77
CA LEU A 68 4.33 10.30 5.13
C LEU A 68 5.53 9.96 6.04
N MET A 69 5.44 10.25 7.34
CA MET A 69 6.46 9.87 8.33
C MET A 69 6.67 8.35 8.36
N PHE A 70 5.58 7.57 8.33
CA PHE A 70 5.66 6.11 8.23
C PHE A 70 6.43 5.66 6.98
N LEU A 71 6.10 6.23 5.81
CA LEU A 71 6.82 5.92 4.58
C LEU A 71 8.31 6.27 4.68
N TYR A 72 8.65 7.44 5.24
CA TYR A 72 10.05 7.84 5.43
C TYR A 72 10.80 6.94 6.40
N ALA A 73 10.17 6.56 7.52
CA ALA A 73 10.79 5.70 8.53
C ALA A 73 11.20 4.34 7.95
N TYR A 74 10.37 3.76 7.08
CA TYR A 74 10.51 2.37 6.68
C TYR A 74 10.85 2.12 5.21
N SER A 75 10.73 3.10 4.32
CA SER A 75 11.18 2.94 2.94
C SER A 75 12.70 2.79 2.84
N PRO A 76 13.20 2.01 1.87
CA PRO A 76 14.63 1.96 1.56
C PRO A 76 15.19 3.35 1.27
N LEU A 77 16.47 3.59 1.65
CA LEU A 77 17.13 4.88 1.43
C LEU A 77 17.15 5.28 -0.05
N ILE A 78 17.28 4.29 -0.93
CA ILE A 78 17.27 4.52 -2.37
C ILE A 78 15.95 5.14 -2.85
N ASP A 79 14.83 4.72 -2.29
CA ASP A 79 13.51 5.25 -2.66
C ASP A 79 13.37 6.72 -2.26
N LEU A 80 13.83 7.05 -1.05
CA LEU A 80 13.82 8.43 -0.56
C LEU A 80 14.71 9.34 -1.42
N SER A 81 15.90 8.83 -1.83
CA SER A 81 16.88 9.59 -2.60
C SER A 81 16.47 9.81 -4.05
N PHE A 82 15.80 8.84 -4.68
CA PHE A 82 15.42 8.91 -6.10
C PHE A 82 14.04 9.53 -6.34
N SER A 83 13.08 9.25 -5.46
CA SER A 83 11.69 9.64 -5.70
C SER A 83 11.34 11.01 -5.12
N GLY A 84 12.01 11.40 -4.03
CA GLY A 84 11.75 12.66 -3.34
C GLY A 84 10.44 12.68 -2.54
N GLY A 85 10.31 13.70 -1.69
CA GLY A 85 9.18 13.81 -0.76
C GLY A 85 7.85 14.08 -1.44
N ASP A 86 7.83 14.93 -2.47
CA ASP A 86 6.61 15.26 -3.20
C ASP A 86 5.99 14.04 -3.89
N PHE A 87 6.83 13.14 -4.40
CA PHE A 87 6.38 11.86 -4.95
C PHE A 87 5.66 11.03 -3.88
N LEU A 88 6.27 10.86 -2.71
CA LEU A 88 5.68 10.09 -1.62
C LEU A 88 4.40 10.74 -1.08
N LEU A 89 4.38 12.05 -0.86
CA LEU A 89 3.18 12.77 -0.43
C LEU A 89 2.04 12.62 -1.44
N LYS A 90 2.33 12.68 -2.73
CA LYS A 90 1.35 12.44 -3.79
C LYS A 90 0.77 11.02 -3.70
N HIS A 91 1.60 10.02 -3.43
CA HIS A 91 1.13 8.63 -3.24
C HIS A 91 0.30 8.45 -1.96
N VAL A 92 0.63 9.13 -0.87
CA VAL A 92 -0.21 9.19 0.35
C VAL A 92 -1.60 9.72 0.02
N ARG A 93 -1.67 10.86 -0.66
CA ARG A 93 -2.95 11.50 -1.04
C ARG A 93 -3.82 10.60 -1.91
N TRP A 94 -3.22 9.93 -2.88
CA TRP A 94 -3.97 9.00 -3.73
C TRP A 94 -4.40 7.74 -2.97
N ALA A 95 -3.64 7.25 -2.00
CA ALA A 95 -4.07 6.15 -1.14
C ALA A 95 -5.27 6.55 -0.27
N PHE A 96 -5.24 7.73 0.33
CA PHE A 96 -6.37 8.26 1.10
C PHE A 96 -7.60 8.55 0.22
N GLN A 97 -7.39 9.08 -0.98
CA GLN A 97 -8.47 9.26 -1.95
C GLN A 97 -9.15 7.92 -2.29
N ALA A 98 -8.38 6.86 -2.52
CA ALA A 98 -8.93 5.52 -2.74
C ALA A 98 -9.71 5.03 -1.52
N ARG A 99 -9.17 5.23 -0.30
CA ARG A 99 -9.85 4.87 0.96
C ARG A 99 -11.21 5.54 1.13
N GLU A 100 -11.32 6.82 0.75
CA GLU A 100 -12.58 7.56 0.84
C GLU A 100 -13.57 7.22 -0.27
N ALA A 101 -13.06 6.93 -1.47
CA ALA A 101 -13.90 6.74 -2.65
C ALA A 101 -14.42 5.31 -2.83
N MET A 102 -13.66 4.30 -2.38
CA MET A 102 -14.05 2.90 -2.57
C MET A 102 -15.00 2.41 -1.47
N PRO A 103 -16.00 1.57 -1.82
CA PRO A 103 -17.00 1.09 -0.86
C PRO A 103 -16.41 0.40 0.39
N TRP A 104 -15.31 -0.33 0.21
CA TRP A 104 -14.61 -1.07 1.29
C TRP A 104 -13.61 -0.25 2.09
N GLY A 105 -13.27 0.97 1.65
CA GLY A 105 -12.12 1.70 2.16
C GLY A 105 -12.17 2.01 3.66
N LYS A 106 -13.40 2.22 4.22
CA LYS A 106 -13.61 2.50 5.65
C LYS A 106 -13.64 1.25 6.52
N ASP A 107 -13.87 0.08 5.93
CA ASP A 107 -13.94 -1.19 6.64
C ASP A 107 -12.55 -1.83 6.83
N ILE A 108 -11.53 -1.30 6.14
CA ILE A 108 -10.16 -1.77 6.25
C ILE A 108 -9.53 -1.22 7.55
N PRO A 109 -9.08 -2.09 8.48
CA PRO A 109 -8.37 -1.66 9.68
C PRO A 109 -7.16 -0.78 9.35
N GLU A 110 -6.86 0.18 10.22
CA GLU A 110 -5.79 1.15 9.99
C GLU A 110 -4.43 0.49 9.81
N ASP A 111 -4.10 -0.50 10.61
CA ASP A 111 -2.86 -1.26 10.53
C ASP A 111 -2.73 -2.03 9.20
N ILE A 112 -3.80 -2.67 8.73
CA ILE A 112 -3.85 -3.33 7.42
C ILE A 112 -3.67 -2.32 6.30
N PHE A 113 -4.37 -1.18 6.35
CA PHE A 113 -4.20 -0.12 5.36
C PHE A 113 -2.77 0.41 5.34
N ARG A 114 -2.21 0.70 6.50
CA ARG A 114 -0.86 1.26 6.68
C ARG A 114 0.23 0.37 6.11
N HIS A 115 0.13 -0.94 6.29
CA HIS A 115 1.15 -1.88 5.85
C HIS A 115 0.94 -2.43 4.44
N PHE A 116 -0.30 -2.50 3.94
CA PHE A 116 -0.61 -3.24 2.72
C PHE A 116 -1.32 -2.45 1.61
N VAL A 117 -1.71 -1.19 1.88
CA VAL A 117 -2.23 -0.26 0.87
C VAL A 117 -1.31 0.94 0.69
N LEU A 118 -0.93 1.58 1.80
CA LEU A 118 -0.16 2.82 1.80
C LEU A 118 1.21 2.71 1.09
N PRO A 119 2.05 1.66 1.31
CA PRO A 119 3.36 1.56 0.70
C PRO A 119 3.29 1.54 -0.83
N VAL A 120 4.22 2.26 -1.47
CA VAL A 120 4.35 2.29 -2.93
C VAL A 120 5.07 1.05 -3.41
N ARG A 121 6.17 0.69 -2.75
CA ARG A 121 7.00 -0.46 -3.07
C ARG A 121 6.30 -1.78 -2.73
N GLY A 122 6.38 -2.74 -3.65
CA GLY A 122 5.91 -4.10 -3.46
C GLY A 122 7.02 -5.13 -3.26
N GLY A 123 8.23 -4.86 -3.82
CA GLY A 123 9.37 -5.76 -3.79
C GLY A 123 10.67 -5.06 -4.23
N LYS A 124 11.29 -5.56 -5.32
CA LYS A 124 12.60 -5.08 -5.79
C LYS A 124 12.54 -4.20 -7.04
N GLU A 125 11.35 -3.75 -7.43
CA GLU A 125 11.10 -2.89 -8.59
C GLU A 125 11.60 -1.46 -8.36
N ASN A 126 11.74 -0.70 -9.46
CA ASN A 126 11.82 0.75 -9.37
C ASN A 126 10.42 1.34 -9.14
N LEU A 127 10.32 2.40 -8.32
CA LEU A 127 9.07 3.10 -8.10
C LEU A 127 8.66 3.93 -9.32
N ASP A 128 7.36 4.05 -9.54
CA ASP A 128 6.77 4.90 -10.56
C ASP A 128 5.39 5.43 -10.11
N THR A 129 4.68 6.10 -11.01
CA THR A 129 3.37 6.70 -10.73
C THR A 129 2.19 5.77 -11.03
N ALA A 130 2.39 4.46 -11.08
CA ALA A 130 1.37 3.47 -11.42
C ALA A 130 0.09 3.62 -10.59
N ARG A 131 0.20 3.83 -9.28
CA ARG A 131 -0.98 4.04 -8.41
C ARG A 131 -1.96 5.06 -9.00
N ILE A 132 -1.44 6.15 -9.55
CA ILE A 132 -2.28 7.25 -10.07
C ILE A 132 -2.92 6.86 -11.39
N VAL A 133 -2.15 6.23 -12.26
CA VAL A 133 -2.63 5.77 -13.57
C VAL A 133 -3.67 4.67 -13.38
N PHE A 134 -3.34 3.65 -12.60
CA PHE A 134 -4.21 2.49 -12.37
C PHE A 134 -5.50 2.86 -11.63
N TYR A 135 -5.42 3.78 -10.65
CA TYR A 135 -6.64 4.29 -10.00
C TYR A 135 -7.61 4.90 -11.01
N LYS A 136 -7.11 5.73 -11.95
CA LYS A 136 -7.95 6.39 -12.94
C LYS A 136 -8.62 5.41 -13.90
N GLU A 137 -7.94 4.32 -14.23
CA GLU A 137 -8.47 3.30 -15.13
C GLU A 137 -9.43 2.33 -14.40
N LEU A 138 -9.14 2.01 -13.14
CA LEU A 138 -9.84 0.96 -12.41
C LEU A 138 -11.02 1.45 -11.58
N LYS A 139 -11.03 2.70 -11.11
CA LYS A 139 -11.99 3.19 -10.11
C LYS A 139 -13.45 2.94 -10.48
N GLU A 140 -13.84 3.23 -11.72
CA GLU A 140 -15.23 3.03 -12.19
C GLU A 140 -15.54 1.54 -12.37
N ARG A 141 -14.56 0.78 -12.84
CA ARG A 141 -14.68 -0.66 -13.09
C ARG A 141 -14.92 -1.44 -11.79
N VAL A 142 -14.20 -1.11 -10.73
CA VAL A 142 -14.30 -1.80 -9.44
C VAL A 142 -15.40 -1.25 -8.54
N ALA A 143 -15.76 0.03 -8.65
CA ALA A 143 -16.82 0.64 -7.84
C ALA A 143 -18.20 0.00 -8.09
N ALA A 144 -18.39 -0.63 -9.24
CA ALA A 144 -19.60 -1.37 -9.59
C ALA A 144 -19.63 -2.81 -9.03
N CYS A 145 -18.54 -3.29 -8.43
CA CYS A 145 -18.46 -4.65 -7.89
C CYS A 145 -19.24 -4.76 -6.58
N GLU A 146 -19.94 -5.89 -6.41
CA GLU A 146 -20.79 -6.17 -5.24
C GLU A 146 -20.01 -6.34 -3.94
N SER A 147 -18.71 -6.67 -4.00
CA SER A 147 -17.85 -6.92 -2.85
C SER A 147 -16.38 -6.64 -3.17
N MET A 148 -15.55 -6.48 -2.12
CA MET A 148 -14.10 -6.35 -2.27
C MET A 148 -13.48 -7.60 -2.92
N GLU A 149 -13.99 -8.81 -2.66
CA GLU A 149 -13.55 -10.03 -3.33
C GLU A 149 -13.78 -9.94 -4.86
N LYS A 150 -14.99 -9.53 -5.27
CA LYS A 150 -15.29 -9.34 -6.70
C LYS A 150 -14.44 -8.26 -7.33
N ALA A 151 -14.18 -7.17 -6.61
CA ALA A 151 -13.29 -6.12 -7.07
C ALA A 151 -11.84 -6.62 -7.23
N ALA A 152 -11.32 -7.43 -6.31
CA ALA A 152 -9.98 -8.01 -6.42
C ALA A 152 -9.84 -8.93 -7.65
N LEU A 153 -10.86 -9.77 -7.91
CA LEU A 153 -10.89 -10.61 -9.11
C LEU A 153 -10.97 -9.77 -10.39
N GLU A 154 -11.76 -8.69 -10.38
CA GLU A 154 -11.90 -7.78 -11.51
C GLU A 154 -10.60 -7.02 -11.81
N VAL A 155 -9.88 -6.59 -10.76
CA VAL A 155 -8.53 -6.02 -10.92
C VAL A 155 -7.59 -7.03 -11.56
N ASN A 156 -7.65 -8.32 -11.15
CA ASN A 156 -6.81 -9.36 -11.74
C ASN A 156 -7.15 -9.63 -13.20
N HIS A 157 -8.43 -9.57 -13.58
CA HIS A 157 -8.85 -9.59 -14.98
C HIS A 157 -8.25 -8.45 -15.79
N TRP A 158 -8.36 -7.21 -15.26
CA TRP A 158 -7.74 -6.04 -15.89
C TRP A 158 -6.22 -6.22 -16.04
N CYS A 159 -5.55 -6.80 -15.04
CA CYS A 159 -4.13 -7.08 -15.13
C CYS A 159 -3.80 -8.06 -16.26
N HIS A 160 -4.60 -9.12 -16.44
CA HIS A 160 -4.45 -10.08 -17.52
C HIS A 160 -4.69 -9.47 -18.91
N GLU A 161 -5.57 -8.50 -19.05
CA GLU A 161 -5.80 -7.75 -20.29
C GLU A 161 -4.56 -6.95 -20.74
N HIS A 162 -3.67 -6.60 -19.81
CA HIS A 162 -2.50 -5.75 -20.06
C HIS A 162 -1.17 -6.49 -20.06
N VAL A 163 -1.04 -7.58 -19.30
CA VAL A 163 0.24 -8.27 -19.08
C VAL A 163 0.05 -9.77 -19.21
N ILE A 164 0.92 -10.41 -20.02
CA ILE A 164 0.98 -11.85 -20.18
C ILE A 164 2.30 -12.40 -19.64
N TYR A 165 2.29 -13.64 -19.20
CA TYR A 165 3.49 -14.31 -18.75
C TYR A 165 4.51 -14.49 -19.87
N LYS A 166 5.75 -14.09 -19.61
CA LYS A 166 6.91 -14.39 -20.44
C LYS A 166 8.16 -14.50 -19.57
N PRO A 167 8.89 -15.63 -19.60
CA PRO A 167 10.12 -15.77 -18.83
C PRO A 167 11.14 -14.75 -19.29
N THR A 168 11.79 -14.09 -18.33
CA THR A 168 12.88 -13.12 -18.54
C THR A 168 13.94 -13.28 -17.47
N ASN A 169 15.18 -12.90 -17.79
CA ASN A 169 16.27 -12.81 -16.82
C ASN A 169 16.57 -11.34 -16.42
N ALA A 170 15.69 -10.42 -16.81
CA ALA A 170 15.85 -9.01 -16.50
C ALA A 170 15.52 -8.72 -15.02
N ARG A 171 16.03 -7.59 -14.52
CA ARG A 171 15.63 -7.05 -13.22
C ARG A 171 14.11 -6.77 -13.24
N THR A 172 13.45 -6.98 -12.11
CA THR A 172 12.01 -6.66 -11.94
C THR A 172 11.75 -5.20 -12.32
N ARG A 173 10.89 -5.02 -13.30
CA ARG A 173 10.51 -3.69 -13.83
C ARG A 173 9.48 -3.03 -12.94
N SER A 174 9.39 -1.70 -13.05
CA SER A 174 8.30 -0.95 -12.43
C SER A 174 6.94 -1.31 -13.07
N PRO A 175 5.82 -1.12 -12.36
CA PRO A 175 4.49 -1.45 -12.87
C PRO A 175 4.15 -0.80 -14.22
N LEU A 176 4.45 0.49 -14.41
CA LEU A 176 4.21 1.15 -15.71
C LEU A 176 5.11 0.61 -16.82
N ALA A 177 6.37 0.30 -16.52
CA ALA A 177 7.25 -0.31 -17.50
C ALA A 177 6.78 -1.73 -17.89
N THR A 178 6.22 -2.48 -16.94
CA THR A 178 5.60 -3.79 -17.20
C THR A 178 4.37 -3.64 -18.08
N MET A 179 3.49 -2.69 -17.80
CA MET A 179 2.33 -2.36 -18.64
C MET A 179 2.73 -2.00 -20.07
N LEU A 180 3.72 -1.12 -20.24
CA LEU A 180 4.20 -0.69 -21.56
C LEU A 180 4.82 -1.82 -22.37
N THR A 181 5.44 -2.79 -21.73
CA THR A 181 6.03 -3.96 -22.42
C THR A 181 5.03 -5.09 -22.62
N ALA A 182 3.87 -5.05 -21.94
CA ALA A 182 2.77 -6.00 -22.01
C ALA A 182 3.14 -7.46 -21.67
N TYR A 183 4.28 -7.69 -21.01
CA TYR A 183 4.67 -9.03 -20.54
C TYR A 183 5.57 -8.95 -19.31
N GLY A 184 5.60 -10.03 -18.52
CA GLY A 184 6.49 -10.19 -17.37
C GLY A 184 6.62 -11.66 -16.96
N ARG A 185 7.60 -11.97 -16.13
CA ARG A 185 7.61 -13.21 -15.35
C ARG A 185 6.74 -13.03 -14.10
N CYS A 186 6.55 -14.08 -13.33
CA CYS A 186 5.73 -14.05 -12.09
C CYS A 186 6.06 -12.89 -11.14
N GLY A 187 7.34 -12.47 -11.05
CA GLY A 187 7.75 -11.33 -10.23
C GLY A 187 7.21 -10.00 -10.74
N GLU A 188 7.26 -9.72 -12.05
CA GLU A 188 6.67 -8.52 -12.65
C GLU A 188 5.15 -8.56 -12.62
N GLU A 189 4.53 -9.68 -12.93
CA GLU A 189 3.07 -9.85 -12.86
C GLU A 189 2.54 -9.60 -11.45
N SER A 190 3.24 -10.14 -10.42
CA SER A 190 2.87 -9.92 -9.03
C SER A 190 2.98 -8.45 -8.62
N ILE A 191 4.08 -7.76 -8.96
CA ILE A 191 4.25 -6.34 -8.65
C ILE A 191 3.24 -5.47 -9.39
N PHE A 192 2.91 -5.80 -10.64
CA PHE A 192 1.90 -5.12 -11.44
C PHE A 192 0.52 -5.25 -10.81
N THR A 193 0.11 -6.48 -10.47
CA THR A 193 -1.18 -6.77 -9.83
C THR A 193 -1.27 -6.14 -8.43
N LEU A 194 -0.19 -6.20 -7.64
CA LEU A 194 -0.11 -5.56 -6.33
C LEU A 194 -0.32 -4.04 -6.43
N ALA A 195 0.35 -3.38 -7.38
CA ALA A 195 0.19 -1.95 -7.59
C ALA A 195 -1.24 -1.58 -8.02
N ALA A 196 -1.88 -2.40 -8.84
CA ALA A 196 -3.26 -2.21 -9.29
C ALA A 196 -4.27 -2.36 -8.13
N LEU A 197 -4.13 -3.40 -7.31
CA LEU A 197 -4.96 -3.63 -6.12
C LEU A 197 -4.83 -2.48 -5.11
N ARG A 198 -3.60 -2.09 -4.78
CA ARG A 198 -3.33 -0.97 -3.86
C ARG A 198 -3.79 0.38 -4.42
N ALA A 199 -3.83 0.54 -5.73
CA ALA A 199 -4.33 1.76 -6.36
C ALA A 199 -5.81 2.01 -6.04
N VAL A 200 -6.62 0.98 -5.96
CA VAL A 200 -8.04 1.03 -5.60
C VAL A 200 -8.30 0.70 -4.12
N GLY A 201 -7.27 0.78 -3.29
CA GLY A 201 -7.40 0.64 -1.84
C GLY A 201 -7.61 -0.79 -1.34
N ILE A 202 -7.39 -1.82 -2.15
CA ILE A 202 -7.45 -3.22 -1.72
C ILE A 202 -6.10 -3.61 -1.11
N PRO A 203 -6.04 -4.05 0.18
CA PRO A 203 -4.79 -4.46 0.79
C PRO A 203 -4.23 -5.71 0.11
N ALA A 204 -2.98 -5.63 -0.29
CA ALA A 204 -2.32 -6.71 -1.00
C ALA A 204 -0.85 -6.83 -0.62
N ARG A 205 -0.32 -8.06 -0.67
CA ARG A 205 1.09 -8.37 -0.49
C ARG A 205 1.56 -9.39 -1.53
N GLN A 206 2.82 -9.25 -1.95
CA GLN A 206 3.48 -10.27 -2.76
C GLN A 206 3.94 -11.41 -1.86
N ILE A 207 3.70 -12.62 -2.31
CA ILE A 207 4.23 -13.84 -1.70
C ILE A 207 5.24 -14.45 -2.66
N TYR A 208 6.30 -15.01 -2.11
CA TYR A 208 7.38 -15.60 -2.88
C TYR A 208 7.84 -16.92 -2.27
N THR A 209 8.04 -17.92 -3.12
CA THR A 209 8.78 -19.13 -2.80
C THR A 209 10.02 -19.23 -3.68
N PRO A 210 11.23 -19.31 -3.10
CA PRO A 210 12.46 -19.36 -3.89
C PRO A 210 12.65 -20.70 -4.59
N ARG A 211 11.97 -21.75 -4.13
CA ARG A 211 12.09 -23.09 -4.69
C ARG A 211 10.87 -23.94 -4.34
N TRP A 212 10.33 -24.61 -5.35
CA TRP A 212 9.32 -25.64 -5.14
C TRP A 212 9.91 -26.93 -4.58
N ALA A 213 9.13 -27.70 -3.85
CA ALA A 213 9.55 -28.99 -3.32
C ALA A 213 9.82 -30.05 -4.41
N HIS A 214 9.31 -29.85 -5.61
CA HIS A 214 9.36 -30.82 -6.71
C HIS A 214 10.25 -30.40 -7.89
N CYS A 215 10.76 -29.16 -7.90
CA CYS A 215 11.65 -28.66 -8.95
C CYS A 215 12.47 -27.46 -8.47
N ASP A 216 13.53 -27.11 -9.21
CA ASP A 216 14.44 -25.98 -8.90
C ASP A 216 13.90 -24.63 -9.40
N ASP A 217 12.59 -24.48 -9.53
CA ASP A 217 11.97 -23.24 -9.96
C ASP A 217 11.35 -22.49 -8.78
N ASN A 218 11.17 -21.19 -8.95
CA ASN A 218 10.57 -20.28 -7.98
C ASN A 218 9.20 -19.80 -8.46
N HIS A 219 8.45 -19.18 -7.56
CA HIS A 219 7.20 -18.52 -7.93
C HIS A 219 6.90 -17.33 -7.03
N ALA A 220 6.19 -16.34 -7.62
CA ALA A 220 5.61 -15.21 -6.91
C ALA A 220 4.14 -15.08 -7.25
N TRP A 221 3.31 -14.80 -6.25
CA TRP A 221 1.87 -14.58 -6.39
C TRP A 221 1.40 -13.47 -5.45
N ILE A 222 0.11 -13.22 -5.39
CA ILE A 222 -0.50 -12.19 -4.55
C ILE A 222 -1.41 -12.81 -3.50
N GLU A 223 -1.39 -12.24 -2.31
CA GLU A 223 -2.47 -12.35 -1.35
C GLU A 223 -3.16 -10.99 -1.17
N VAL A 224 -4.49 -11.04 -1.08
CA VAL A 224 -5.37 -9.91 -0.78
C VAL A 224 -6.05 -10.13 0.57
N TRP A 225 -6.18 -9.06 1.36
CA TRP A 225 -6.94 -9.11 2.59
C TRP A 225 -8.40 -8.78 2.31
N VAL A 226 -9.29 -9.77 2.49
CA VAL A 226 -10.71 -9.68 2.19
C VAL A 226 -11.49 -10.37 3.31
N ASP A 227 -12.50 -9.68 3.83
CA ASP A 227 -13.38 -10.21 4.88
C ASP A 227 -12.64 -10.65 6.16
N GLY A 228 -11.55 -9.97 6.51
CA GLY A 228 -10.78 -10.21 7.72
C GLY A 228 -9.69 -11.28 7.58
N GLU A 229 -9.44 -11.81 6.38
CA GLU A 229 -8.45 -12.85 6.15
C GLU A 229 -7.66 -12.66 4.85
N TRP A 230 -6.45 -13.25 4.79
CA TRP A 230 -5.63 -13.28 3.59
C TRP A 230 -6.07 -14.41 2.65
N LYS A 231 -6.35 -14.06 1.40
CA LYS A 231 -6.74 -14.99 0.33
C LYS A 231 -5.80 -14.82 -0.86
N TYR A 232 -5.32 -15.92 -1.46
CA TYR A 232 -4.38 -15.85 -2.57
C TYR A 232 -5.06 -15.84 -3.94
N LEU A 233 -4.33 -15.32 -4.93
CA LEU A 233 -4.64 -15.39 -6.36
C LEU A 233 -3.34 -15.44 -7.20
N GLY A 234 -3.39 -16.04 -8.37
CA GLY A 234 -2.34 -15.95 -9.38
C GLY A 234 -2.37 -14.56 -10.03
N ALA A 235 -1.23 -13.87 -10.03
CA ALA A 235 -1.13 -12.51 -10.57
C ALA A 235 -1.24 -12.54 -12.10
N CYS A 236 -2.10 -11.72 -12.68
CA CYS A 236 -2.46 -11.74 -14.10
C CYS A 236 -3.04 -13.09 -14.58
N GLU A 237 -3.45 -13.94 -13.66
CA GLU A 237 -4.01 -15.28 -13.92
C GLU A 237 -5.43 -15.33 -13.33
N PRO A 238 -6.46 -14.85 -14.04
CA PRO A 238 -7.80 -14.73 -13.50
C PRO A 238 -8.46 -16.10 -13.29
N GLU A 239 -9.01 -16.27 -12.08
CA GLU A 239 -9.78 -17.45 -11.68
C GLU A 239 -11.17 -17.00 -11.19
N PRO A 240 -12.18 -17.87 -11.14
CA PRO A 240 -13.54 -17.48 -10.77
C PRO A 240 -13.71 -17.09 -9.30
N ARG A 241 -12.77 -17.43 -8.42
CA ARG A 241 -12.75 -17.12 -7.00
C ARG A 241 -11.32 -17.07 -6.44
N LEU A 242 -11.15 -16.44 -5.30
CA LEU A 242 -9.88 -16.47 -4.56
C LEU A 242 -9.59 -17.88 -4.01
N ASN A 243 -8.36 -18.10 -3.60
CA ASN A 243 -7.84 -19.39 -3.09
C ASN A 243 -7.88 -20.53 -4.13
N ILE A 244 -7.84 -20.17 -5.42
CA ILE A 244 -7.64 -21.09 -6.53
C ILE A 244 -6.54 -20.53 -7.43
N ALA A 245 -5.58 -21.38 -7.79
CA ALA A 245 -4.54 -21.11 -8.79
C ALA A 245 -3.91 -22.44 -9.22
N TRP A 246 -3.19 -22.46 -10.33
CA TRP A 246 -2.46 -23.67 -10.78
C TRP A 246 -1.48 -24.18 -9.72
N PHE A 247 -0.95 -23.30 -8.88
CA PHE A 247 0.02 -23.64 -7.82
C PHE A 247 -0.65 -24.06 -6.49
N THR A 248 -1.97 -24.16 -6.38
CA THR A 248 -2.67 -24.54 -5.16
C THR A 248 -2.12 -25.82 -4.50
N LEU A 249 -1.86 -26.86 -5.29
CA LEU A 249 -1.27 -28.11 -4.77
C LEU A 249 0.25 -27.99 -4.52
N PRO A 250 1.05 -27.37 -5.39
CA PRO A 250 2.45 -27.10 -5.13
C PRO A 250 2.71 -26.32 -3.85
N VAL A 251 1.94 -25.26 -3.56
CA VAL A 251 2.17 -24.40 -2.39
C VAL A 251 1.96 -25.12 -1.06
N GLN A 252 1.08 -26.12 -1.01
CA GLN A 252 0.86 -26.94 0.21
C GLN A 252 2.10 -27.73 0.61
N ARG A 253 3.08 -27.89 -0.27
CA ARG A 253 4.34 -28.60 -0.06
C ARG A 253 5.55 -27.67 -0.13
N ALA A 254 5.32 -26.35 -0.21
CA ALA A 254 6.41 -25.39 -0.19
C ALA A 254 7.14 -25.45 1.17
N MET A 255 8.46 -25.56 1.12
CA MET A 255 9.29 -25.64 2.33
C MET A 255 9.54 -24.27 2.94
N TYR A 256 9.46 -23.23 2.13
CA TYR A 256 9.68 -21.84 2.52
C TYR A 256 8.83 -20.91 1.66
N VAL A 257 8.14 -20.00 2.33
CA VAL A 257 7.33 -18.95 1.71
C VAL A 257 7.59 -17.66 2.47
N GLU A 258 7.80 -16.57 1.78
CA GLU A 258 8.04 -15.26 2.39
C GLU A 258 7.17 -14.14 1.79
N SER A 259 6.98 -13.10 2.57
CA SER A 259 6.39 -11.84 2.14
C SER A 259 7.15 -10.68 2.74
N GLU A 260 7.45 -9.66 1.94
CA GLU A 260 8.05 -8.42 2.45
C GLU A 260 6.95 -7.48 2.95
N VAL A 261 7.09 -7.02 4.20
CA VAL A 261 6.20 -6.02 4.81
C VAL A 261 7.01 -4.82 5.25
N PHE A 262 6.59 -3.62 4.84
CA PHE A 262 7.23 -2.38 5.28
C PHE A 262 6.69 -1.95 6.65
N GLY A 263 7.63 -1.56 7.54
CA GLY A 263 7.29 -1.19 8.90
C GLY A 263 7.25 -2.38 9.86
N LYS A 264 6.88 -2.10 11.10
CA LYS A 264 6.79 -3.10 12.16
C LYS A 264 5.35 -3.60 12.24
N TYR A 265 5.08 -4.67 11.53
CA TYR A 265 3.79 -5.35 11.52
C TYR A 265 3.81 -6.52 12.50
N ASN A 266 2.80 -6.63 13.35
CA ASN A 266 2.69 -7.65 14.40
C ASN A 266 1.54 -8.64 14.13
N GLY A 267 1.24 -8.92 12.85
CA GLY A 267 0.17 -9.83 12.45
C GLY A 267 0.65 -11.06 11.71
#